data_595faf7a3b0f4bda7b7a643fef4e9ed5
#
_entry.id   595faf7a3b0f4bda7b7a643fef4e9ed5
#
_cell.length_a   1.000
_cell.length_b   1.000
_cell.length_c   1.000
_cell.angle_alpha   90.00
_cell.angle_beta   90.00
_cell.angle_gamma   90.00
#
_symmetry.space_group_name_H-M   'P 1'
#
loop_
_entity.id
_entity.type
_entity.pdbx_description
1 polymer ?
#
loop_
_entity_poly.entity_id
_entity_poly.type
_entity_poly.pdbx_seq_one_letter_code
_entity_poly.pdbx_strand_id
1 'polypeptide(L)'
;MATLKVLRMPTFNLTRLLTQSAASHVPSGTQEPKDGGEAQEEWKQKGRIHSKKSVKVNLVGGKRYLWCACGYSKNQPFCDGTHLWSRFRLKIKQHPVFFKAPKDMTASLCLCKQTNKPPYCDGTHRRKEVQEAVIEEPK
;
A
#
# COMPACT_ATOMS: atom_id res chain seq x y z
N MET A 1 -44.21 60.83 30.67
CA MET A 1 -45.00 59.86 29.85
C MET A 1 -44.09 59.25 28.79
N ALA A 2 -43.51 58.10 29.05
CA ALA A 2 -42.58 57.45 28.16
C ALA A 2 -43.32 56.31 27.41
N THR A 3 -43.50 56.47 26.13
CA THR A 3 -44.12 55.46 25.24
C THR A 3 -43.10 54.39 24.91
N LEU A 4 -43.27 53.18 25.44
CA LEU A 4 -42.52 52.00 25.08
C LEU A 4 -42.82 51.59 23.63
N LYS A 5 -41.81 51.68 22.76
CA LYS A 5 -41.82 51.18 21.42
C LYS A 5 -41.48 49.67 21.49
N VAL A 6 -42.51 48.82 21.33
CA VAL A 6 -42.31 47.37 21.21
C VAL A 6 -41.73 47.08 19.85
N LEU A 7 -40.49 46.66 19.83
CA LEU A 7 -39.83 46.13 18.64
C LEU A 7 -40.33 44.71 18.34
N ARG A 8 -41.06 44.60 17.27
CA ARG A 8 -41.60 43.35 16.73
C ARG A 8 -40.46 42.58 16.11
N MET A 9 -40.04 41.47 16.75
CA MET A 9 -39.10 40.55 16.17
C MET A 9 -39.73 39.73 15.06
N PRO A 10 -39.04 39.50 13.95
CA PRO A 10 -39.56 38.63 12.88
C PRO A 10 -39.51 37.16 13.34
N THR A 11 -40.64 36.53 13.20
CA THR A 11 -40.82 35.08 13.41
C THR A 11 -39.97 34.32 12.39
N PHE A 12 -38.90 33.69 12.86
CA PHE A 12 -38.13 32.74 12.05
C PHE A 12 -39.01 31.49 11.80
N ASN A 13 -39.36 31.30 10.55
CA ASN A 13 -40.13 30.18 10.09
C ASN A 13 -39.28 28.92 10.08
N LEU A 14 -39.43 28.07 11.13
CA LEU A 14 -38.68 26.86 11.38
C LEU A 14 -39.33 25.64 10.65
N THR A 15 -39.59 25.77 9.39
CA THR A 15 -40.12 24.66 8.58
C THR A 15 -39.36 24.51 7.27
N ARG A 16 -38.08 24.09 7.37
CA ARG A 16 -37.38 23.46 6.26
C ARG A 16 -36.15 22.70 6.69
N LEU A 17 -36.32 21.76 7.61
CA LEU A 17 -35.36 20.67 7.77
C LEU A 17 -35.93 19.44 7.10
N LEU A 18 -35.99 19.48 5.77
CA LEU A 18 -36.10 18.27 4.96
C LEU A 18 -34.73 17.63 4.94
N THR A 19 -34.59 16.57 5.71
CA THR A 19 -33.66 15.48 5.61
C THR A 19 -33.17 15.27 4.18
N GLN A 20 -32.02 15.85 3.84
CA GLN A 20 -31.22 15.32 2.75
C GLN A 20 -30.39 14.19 3.34
N SER A 21 -30.95 12.99 3.22
CA SER A 21 -30.23 11.75 3.31
C SER A 21 -29.10 11.81 2.30
N ALA A 22 -27.88 12.05 2.78
CA ALA A 22 -26.68 11.93 1.98
C ALA A 22 -26.54 10.45 1.65
N ALA A 23 -27.02 10.06 0.50
CA ALA A 23 -26.64 8.81 -0.13
C ALA A 23 -25.14 8.89 -0.35
N SER A 24 -24.39 8.09 0.38
CA SER A 24 -22.99 7.83 0.17
C SER A 24 -22.84 7.20 -1.22
N HIS A 25 -22.62 8.04 -2.21
CA HIS A 25 -22.24 7.61 -3.55
C HIS A 25 -20.80 7.13 -3.47
N VAL A 26 -20.63 5.82 -3.33
CA VAL A 26 -19.36 5.14 -3.58
C VAL A 26 -19.20 5.14 -5.10
N PRO A 27 -18.25 5.87 -5.68
CA PRO A 27 -17.96 5.71 -7.10
C PRO A 27 -17.30 4.35 -7.29
N SER A 28 -18.04 3.37 -7.76
CA SER A 28 -17.48 2.17 -8.38
C SER A 28 -16.89 2.57 -9.73
N GLY A 29 -15.78 3.27 -9.69
CA GLY A 29 -14.94 3.53 -10.85
C GLY A 29 -14.02 2.36 -11.05
N THR A 30 -14.46 1.32 -11.73
CA THR A 30 -13.59 0.44 -12.49
C THR A 30 -12.95 1.30 -13.58
N GLN A 31 -11.86 1.97 -13.23
CA GLN A 31 -10.98 2.55 -14.24
C GLN A 31 -10.16 1.41 -14.81
N GLU A 32 -10.56 0.99 -16.01
CA GLU A 32 -9.72 0.18 -16.87
C GLU A 32 -8.39 0.90 -17.07
N PRO A 33 -7.24 0.20 -16.97
CA PRO A 33 -5.95 0.82 -17.25
C PRO A 33 -5.91 1.20 -18.72
N LYS A 34 -5.85 2.50 -18.99
CA LYS A 34 -5.56 3.02 -20.33
C LYS A 34 -4.19 2.55 -20.73
N ASP A 35 -4.14 1.86 -21.85
CA ASP A 35 -2.96 1.43 -22.55
C ASP A 35 -2.01 2.62 -22.82
N GLY A 36 -0.72 2.37 -22.61
CA GLY A 36 0.30 3.21 -23.23
C GLY A 36 1.32 3.85 -22.29
N GLY A 37 2.45 3.21 -22.14
CA GLY A 37 3.74 3.89 -22.00
C GLY A 37 4.28 4.16 -20.60
N GLU A 38 3.49 4.35 -19.56
CA GLU A 38 4.02 4.71 -18.24
C GLU A 38 4.18 3.53 -17.26
N ALA A 39 3.56 2.40 -17.54
CA ALA A 39 3.65 1.20 -16.69
C ALA A 39 5.03 0.53 -16.70
N GLN A 40 5.87 0.84 -17.68
CA GLN A 40 7.19 0.19 -17.83
C GLN A 40 8.28 0.79 -16.93
N GLU A 41 8.09 1.97 -16.35
CA GLU A 41 9.10 2.59 -15.50
C GLU A 41 8.84 2.39 -13.99
N GLU A 42 7.61 2.12 -13.59
CA GLU A 42 7.27 1.94 -12.17
C GLU A 42 7.91 0.69 -11.57
N TRP A 43 8.04 -0.39 -12.33
CA TRP A 43 8.72 -1.60 -11.83
C TRP A 43 10.23 -1.40 -11.62
N LYS A 44 10.88 -0.49 -12.35
CA LYS A 44 12.30 -0.14 -12.16
C LYS A 44 12.56 0.55 -10.82
N GLN A 45 11.53 1.16 -10.23
CA GLN A 45 11.61 1.79 -8.91
C GLN A 45 11.36 0.80 -7.76
N LYS A 46 10.86 -0.39 -8.08
CA LYS A 46 10.66 -1.48 -7.10
C LYS A 46 11.99 -2.17 -6.82
N GLY A 47 12.01 -2.96 -5.75
CA GLY A 47 13.21 -3.68 -5.37
C GLY A 47 13.62 -4.75 -6.39
N ARG A 48 14.84 -5.24 -6.24
CA ARG A 48 15.35 -6.37 -7.02
C ARG A 48 14.49 -7.62 -6.80
N ILE A 49 14.25 -8.38 -7.85
CA ILE A 49 13.56 -9.66 -7.76
C ILE A 49 14.50 -10.65 -7.04
N HIS A 50 14.10 -11.09 -5.86
CA HIS A 50 14.83 -12.13 -5.13
C HIS A 50 14.45 -13.52 -5.60
N SER A 51 13.15 -13.77 -5.77
CA SER A 51 12.61 -15.03 -6.29
C SER A 51 11.32 -14.80 -7.05
N LYS A 52 11.06 -15.60 -8.07
CA LYS A 52 9.85 -15.54 -8.90
C LYS A 52 8.64 -16.22 -8.24
N LYS A 53 8.67 -16.37 -6.92
CA LYS A 53 7.64 -17.05 -6.11
C LYS A 53 7.26 -16.21 -4.90
N SER A 54 6.19 -16.60 -4.24
CA SER A 54 5.86 -16.14 -2.89
C SER A 54 6.29 -17.19 -1.86
N VAL A 55 6.42 -16.76 -0.62
CA VAL A 55 6.71 -17.66 0.51
C VAL A 55 5.56 -17.58 1.51
N LYS A 56 5.12 -18.74 2.02
CA LYS A 56 4.18 -18.81 3.13
C LYS A 56 4.93 -18.71 4.44
N VAL A 57 4.51 -17.80 5.31
CA VAL A 57 5.12 -17.54 6.61
C VAL A 57 4.04 -17.55 7.68
N ASN A 58 4.32 -18.23 8.79
CA ASN A 58 3.47 -18.18 9.97
C ASN A 58 3.78 -16.90 10.74
N LEU A 59 2.79 -16.03 10.84
CA LEU A 59 2.88 -14.77 11.55
C LEU A 59 2.17 -14.87 12.88
N VAL A 60 2.81 -14.37 13.93
CA VAL A 60 2.26 -14.32 15.28
C VAL A 60 1.50 -13.00 15.44
N GLY A 61 0.27 -13.08 15.95
CA GLY A 61 -0.57 -11.93 16.20
C GLY A 61 0.08 -10.91 17.14
N GLY A 62 -0.08 -9.64 16.84
CA GLY A 62 0.51 -8.57 17.63
C GLY A 62 2.00 -8.32 17.40
N LYS A 63 2.73 -9.27 16.83
CA LYS A 63 4.16 -9.12 16.52
C LYS A 63 4.38 -8.20 15.33
N ARG A 64 5.44 -7.39 15.42
CA ARG A 64 5.90 -6.50 14.34
C ARG A 64 6.90 -7.23 13.46
N TYR A 65 6.78 -7.04 12.17
CA TYR A 65 7.65 -7.62 11.16
C TYR A 65 8.18 -6.53 10.23
N LEU A 66 9.31 -6.80 9.63
CA LEU A 66 10.02 -5.88 8.74
C LEU A 66 10.26 -6.60 7.42
N TRP A 67 9.38 -6.39 6.44
CA TRP A 67 9.50 -7.02 5.13
C TRP A 67 10.55 -6.32 4.28
N CYS A 68 11.40 -7.11 3.63
CA CYS A 68 12.43 -6.60 2.75
C CYS A 68 11.85 -6.14 1.41
N ALA A 69 11.90 -4.84 1.13
CA ALA A 69 11.47 -4.28 -0.15
C ALA A 69 12.59 -4.22 -1.20
N CYS A 70 13.85 -4.12 -0.79
CA CYS A 70 14.97 -3.98 -1.72
C CYS A 70 15.37 -5.28 -2.42
N GLY A 71 15.08 -6.44 -1.86
CA GLY A 71 15.40 -7.75 -2.43
C GLY A 71 16.82 -8.25 -2.18
N TYR A 72 17.64 -7.52 -1.41
CA TYR A 72 19.05 -7.86 -1.12
C TYR A 72 19.27 -8.54 0.23
N SER A 73 18.27 -8.59 1.09
CA SER A 73 18.37 -9.28 2.38
C SER A 73 18.68 -10.76 2.19
N LYS A 74 19.56 -11.28 3.03
CA LYS A 74 19.88 -12.72 3.11
C LYS A 74 18.82 -13.51 3.88
N ASN A 75 18.05 -12.82 4.73
CA ASN A 75 17.02 -13.42 5.59
C ASN A 75 15.61 -13.21 5.03
N GLN A 76 15.40 -13.52 3.75
CA GLN A 76 14.11 -13.35 3.10
C GLN A 76 12.99 -14.17 3.77
N PRO A 77 11.77 -13.61 3.87
CA PRO A 77 11.27 -12.37 3.27
C PRO A 77 11.54 -11.12 4.12
N PHE A 78 12.25 -11.24 5.22
CA PHE A 78 12.45 -10.15 6.18
C PHE A 78 13.71 -9.36 5.92
N CYS A 79 13.72 -8.13 6.39
CA CYS A 79 14.89 -7.25 6.31
C CYS A 79 15.92 -7.65 7.38
N ASP A 80 17.19 -7.72 6.99
CA ASP A 80 18.36 -7.97 7.85
C ASP A 80 19.29 -6.76 7.98
N GLY A 81 18.86 -5.61 7.44
CA GLY A 81 19.70 -4.41 7.43
C GLY A 81 20.67 -4.29 6.25
N THR A 82 20.75 -5.28 5.37
CA THR A 82 21.64 -5.25 4.19
C THR A 82 21.48 -3.98 3.36
N HIS A 83 20.23 -3.46 3.25
CA HIS A 83 19.97 -2.23 2.50
C HIS A 83 20.71 -1.00 3.06
N LEU A 84 21.02 -0.96 4.36
CA LEU A 84 21.75 0.16 4.98
C LEU A 84 23.20 0.21 4.50
N TRP A 85 23.83 -0.95 4.44
CA TRP A 85 25.22 -1.09 4.00
C TRP A 85 25.38 -1.00 2.48
N SER A 86 24.44 -1.56 1.76
CA SER A 86 24.47 -1.63 0.30
C SER A 86 23.88 -0.39 -0.38
N ARG A 87 23.23 0.51 0.37
CA ARG A 87 22.52 1.67 -0.16
C ARG A 87 23.39 2.56 -1.04
N PHE A 88 24.59 2.86 -0.59
CA PHE A 88 25.51 3.73 -1.31
C PHE A 88 26.12 3.04 -2.55
N ARG A 89 26.45 1.76 -2.42
CA ARG A 89 27.07 0.99 -3.51
C ARG A 89 26.08 0.64 -4.62
N LEU A 90 24.86 0.26 -4.25
CA LEU A 90 23.84 -0.25 -5.17
C LEU A 90 22.72 0.76 -5.45
N LYS A 91 22.83 2.00 -4.97
CA LYS A 91 21.84 3.08 -5.13
C LYS A 91 20.42 2.61 -4.75
N ILE A 92 20.29 1.82 -3.69
CA ILE A 92 19.01 1.29 -3.22
C ILE A 92 18.18 2.43 -2.64
N LYS A 93 16.99 2.65 -3.21
CA LYS A 93 16.03 3.66 -2.77
C LYS A 93 14.94 3.07 -1.87
N GLN A 94 14.72 1.75 -1.94
CA GLN A 94 13.65 1.06 -1.25
C GLN A 94 13.95 0.96 0.25
N HIS A 95 12.91 1.24 1.04
CA HIS A 95 12.93 1.05 2.49
C HIS A 95 12.14 -0.21 2.85
N PRO A 96 12.51 -0.90 3.92
CA PRO A 96 11.73 -2.04 4.40
C PRO A 96 10.33 -1.58 4.84
N VAL A 97 9.35 -2.47 4.66
CA VAL A 97 7.96 -2.20 5.05
C VAL A 97 7.70 -2.79 6.43
N PHE A 98 7.35 -1.92 7.37
CA PHE A 98 6.89 -2.33 8.70
C PHE A 98 5.43 -2.77 8.62
N PHE A 99 5.12 -3.91 9.18
CA PHE A 99 3.74 -4.35 9.35
C PHE A 99 3.56 -5.15 10.63
N LYS A 100 2.32 -5.19 11.12
CA LYS A 100 1.93 -5.94 12.31
C LYS A 100 0.88 -6.97 11.90
N ALA A 101 1.06 -8.22 12.31
CA ALA A 101 0.05 -9.23 12.11
C ALA A 101 -1.13 -8.97 13.07
N PRO A 102 -2.38 -8.91 12.59
CA PRO A 102 -3.55 -8.67 13.44
C PRO A 102 -3.85 -9.84 14.37
N LYS A 103 -3.57 -11.04 13.93
CA LYS A 103 -3.76 -12.32 14.66
C LYS A 103 -2.75 -13.34 14.16
N ASP A 104 -2.70 -14.49 14.80
CA ASP A 104 -1.92 -15.62 14.31
C ASP A 104 -2.49 -16.06 12.95
N MET A 105 -1.65 -16.03 11.94
CA MET A 105 -2.07 -16.37 10.57
C MET A 105 -0.89 -16.82 9.70
N THR A 106 -1.19 -17.67 8.74
CA THR A 106 -0.26 -17.98 7.66
C THR A 106 -0.50 -17.02 6.50
N ALA A 107 0.49 -16.23 6.14
CA ALA A 107 0.40 -15.27 5.05
C ALA A 107 1.41 -15.57 3.95
N SER A 108 1.02 -15.31 2.69
CA SER A 108 1.92 -15.38 1.54
C SER A 108 2.61 -14.04 1.36
N LEU A 109 3.90 -13.97 1.66
CA LEU A 109 4.72 -12.77 1.49
C LEU A 109 5.42 -12.76 0.13
N CYS A 110 5.57 -11.57 -0.43
CA CYS A 110 6.13 -11.40 -1.75
C CYS A 110 7.67 -11.53 -1.72
N LEU A 111 8.24 -12.40 -2.59
CA LEU A 111 9.67 -12.50 -2.84
C LEU A 111 10.09 -11.86 -4.17
N CYS A 112 9.17 -11.65 -5.11
CA CYS A 112 9.50 -10.96 -6.37
C CYS A 112 9.72 -9.45 -6.20
N LYS A 113 9.30 -8.87 -5.07
CA LYS A 113 9.42 -7.44 -4.74
C LYS A 113 8.68 -6.50 -5.70
N GLN A 114 7.83 -7.06 -6.56
CA GLN A 114 7.05 -6.31 -7.56
C GLN A 114 5.58 -6.16 -7.22
N THR A 115 5.15 -6.66 -6.04
CA THR A 115 3.76 -6.57 -5.58
C THR A 115 3.28 -5.12 -5.45
N ASN A 116 2.01 -4.88 -5.76
CA ASN A 116 1.34 -3.60 -5.51
C ASN A 116 0.71 -3.54 -4.11
N LYS A 117 0.74 -4.65 -3.35
CA LYS A 117 0.18 -4.76 -1.99
C LYS A 117 1.22 -5.25 -0.98
N PRO A 118 2.36 -4.56 -0.83
CA PRO A 118 3.39 -5.01 0.10
C PRO A 118 2.84 -5.07 1.54
N PRO A 119 3.22 -6.05 2.35
CA PRO A 119 4.21 -7.10 2.10
C PRO A 119 3.63 -8.35 1.43
N TYR A 120 2.33 -8.38 1.18
CA TYR A 120 1.61 -9.56 0.71
C TYR A 120 1.79 -9.82 -0.78
N CYS A 121 1.70 -11.09 -1.16
CA CYS A 121 1.73 -11.49 -2.55
C CYS A 121 0.36 -11.23 -3.20
N ASP A 122 0.36 -10.53 -4.33
CA ASP A 122 -0.82 -10.22 -5.15
C ASP A 122 -0.84 -11.00 -6.48
N GLY A 123 0.10 -11.92 -6.68
CA GLY A 123 0.21 -12.69 -7.92
C GLY A 123 1.06 -12.04 -9.01
N THR A 124 1.57 -10.83 -8.80
CA THR A 124 2.42 -10.11 -9.77
C THR A 124 3.63 -10.94 -10.23
N HIS A 125 4.13 -11.85 -9.40
CA HIS A 125 5.24 -12.74 -9.77
C HIS A 125 4.93 -13.66 -10.97
N ARG A 126 3.65 -13.83 -11.35
CA ARG A 126 3.24 -14.66 -12.51
C ARG A 126 3.31 -13.89 -13.83
N ARG A 127 3.52 -12.58 -13.82
CA ARG A 127 3.65 -11.78 -15.04
C ARG A 127 4.90 -12.20 -15.80
N LYS A 128 4.84 -12.13 -17.13
CA LYS A 128 5.95 -12.50 -18.01
C LYS A 128 7.23 -11.72 -17.67
N GLU A 129 7.12 -10.44 -17.45
CA GLU A 129 8.26 -9.56 -17.12
C GLU A 129 9.01 -10.04 -15.88
N VAL A 130 8.29 -10.57 -14.89
CA VAL A 130 8.91 -11.11 -13.66
C VAL A 130 9.46 -12.51 -13.91
N GLN A 131 8.79 -13.32 -14.71
CA GLN A 131 9.21 -14.71 -15.00
C GLN A 131 10.44 -14.75 -15.92
N GLU A 132 10.53 -13.83 -16.84
CA GLU A 132 11.65 -13.73 -17.81
C GLU A 132 12.82 -12.91 -17.25
N ALA A 133 12.64 -12.17 -16.17
CA ALA A 133 13.70 -11.39 -15.56
C ALA A 133 14.88 -12.28 -15.12
N VAL A 134 16.10 -11.80 -15.39
CA VAL A 134 17.33 -12.46 -14.91
C VAL A 134 17.49 -12.16 -13.41
N ILE A 135 17.62 -13.21 -12.60
CA ILE A 135 17.93 -13.09 -11.17
C ILE A 135 19.42 -13.14 -11.03
N GLU A 136 20.04 -11.99 -10.78
CA GLU A 136 21.47 -11.94 -10.46
C GLU A 136 21.67 -12.35 -9.00
N GLU A 137 22.58 -13.29 -8.76
CA GLU A 137 23.00 -13.61 -7.41
C GLU A 137 23.73 -12.40 -6.77
N PRO A 138 23.47 -12.07 -5.51
CA PRO A 138 24.19 -11.00 -4.82
C PRO A 138 25.67 -11.43 -4.65
N LYS A 139 26.55 -10.68 -5.29
CA LYS A 139 28.00 -10.81 -5.07
C LYS A 139 28.41 -10.33 -3.68
#